data_a880a4db4292a32d56954e265a8813d9
#
_entry.id   a880a4db4292a32d56954e265a8813d9
#
_cell.length_a   1.000
_cell.length_b   1.000
_cell.length_c   1.000
_cell.angle_alpha   90.00
_cell.angle_beta   90.00
_cell.angle_gamma   90.00
#
_symmetry.space_group_name_H-M   'P 1'
#
loop_
_entity.id
_entity.type
_entity.pdbx_description
1 polymer ?
#
loop_
_entity_poly.entity_id
_entity_poly.type
_entity_poly.pdbx_seq_one_letter_code
_entity_poly.pdbx_strand_id
1 'polypeptide(L)'
;MRSVFGRSCAPCEPKGITWDEIVIQASAGETIICRIVHQTRISLRVMRILFVGPSRIGDAVLASGLLNHLIAQYPEARFTVACGVAAAPLFAAVPGLEQLIAMEKQPRAGHWWQLWKQVAGRRWSMVVDLRRSVIPWVVVTRRRAIAPPSSQNVEHAVVSFARTLGLNAAPPSPRVWSGPSHLKSAATLVPGDSPVLAIGPTANWAGKTWRAERFLDVIQRITAQTPGEEKGFMPGARIAVFGAASEREIAQPIIDALPDDRCIDLVGQVDLPTAAACLQRCAFYIGNDSGLMHIAAASGVPALGLFGPSLPERYAPWGLNTAWVRTRKSLSELVETPNYDYDATGTLMDSLSVEDVLLAAHDLWQRRVSEGA
;
A
#
# COMPACT_ATOMS: atom_id res chain seq x y z
N MET A 1 29.37 42.83 -50.23
CA MET A 1 29.60 41.46 -50.81
C MET A 1 28.56 40.52 -50.23
N ARG A 2 27.76 40.00 -51.10
CA ARG A 2 26.78 38.89 -51.08
C ARG A 2 26.26 38.37 -49.77
N SER A 3 24.99 38.70 -49.51
CA SER A 3 24.02 38.05 -48.62
C SER A 3 23.66 36.64 -49.13
N VAL A 4 23.60 35.67 -48.22
CA VAL A 4 22.97 34.36 -48.48
C VAL A 4 21.69 34.31 -47.64
N PHE A 5 20.55 34.33 -48.33
CA PHE A 5 19.21 34.09 -47.78
C PHE A 5 19.07 32.60 -47.37
N GLY A 6 18.87 32.31 -46.09
CA GLY A 6 18.38 31.05 -45.60
C GLY A 6 16.85 31.05 -45.54
N ARG A 7 16.23 30.12 -46.19
CA ARG A 7 14.75 29.91 -46.16
C ARG A 7 14.32 29.51 -44.77
N SER A 8 13.48 30.30 -44.13
CA SER A 8 12.74 29.98 -42.91
C SER A 8 11.65 28.97 -43.26
N CYS A 9 11.70 27.78 -42.67
CA CYS A 9 10.55 26.86 -42.58
C CYS A 9 9.51 27.51 -41.67
N ALA A 10 8.27 27.58 -42.12
CA ALA A 10 7.14 27.99 -41.30
C ALA A 10 6.95 27.01 -40.11
N PRO A 11 6.77 27.52 -38.88
CA PRO A 11 6.44 26.66 -37.75
C PRO A 11 5.02 26.10 -37.90
N CYS A 12 4.85 24.77 -37.64
CA CYS A 12 3.56 24.18 -37.52
C CYS A 12 2.77 24.84 -36.39
N GLU A 13 1.72 25.56 -36.72
CA GLU A 13 0.82 26.15 -35.72
C GLU A 13 0.00 25.05 -35.02
N PRO A 14 -0.04 25.00 -33.69
CA PRO A 14 -0.93 24.09 -32.99
C PRO A 14 -2.39 24.52 -33.18
N LYS A 15 -3.23 23.61 -33.62
CA LYS A 15 -4.67 23.82 -33.81
C LYS A 15 -5.35 24.22 -32.50
N GLY A 16 -5.96 25.38 -32.43
CA GLY A 16 -6.81 25.85 -31.34
C GLY A 16 -6.40 27.12 -30.63
N ILE A 17 -5.48 27.90 -31.19
CA ILE A 17 -5.10 29.23 -30.68
C ILE A 17 -5.74 30.30 -31.58
N THR A 18 -6.62 31.14 -31.01
CA THR A 18 -7.12 32.36 -31.66
C THR A 18 -6.28 33.54 -31.19
N TRP A 19 -5.85 34.37 -32.14
CA TRP A 19 -5.05 35.57 -31.89
C TRP A 19 -5.91 36.80 -32.11
N ASP A 20 -5.95 37.72 -31.14
CA ASP A 20 -6.45 39.09 -31.39
C ASP A 20 -5.25 40.02 -31.60
N GLU A 21 -5.23 40.72 -32.74
CA GLU A 21 -4.22 41.70 -33.05
C GLU A 21 -4.67 43.09 -32.54
N ILE A 22 -3.91 43.67 -31.61
CA ILE A 22 -4.10 45.05 -31.19
C ILE A 22 -3.02 45.89 -31.88
N VAL A 23 -3.46 46.79 -32.74
CA VAL A 23 -2.58 47.74 -33.41
C VAL A 23 -2.49 49.01 -32.56
N ILE A 24 -1.31 49.31 -32.04
CA ILE A 24 -1.04 50.56 -31.31
C ILE A 24 -0.20 51.47 -32.20
N GLN A 25 -0.76 52.61 -32.59
CA GLN A 25 0.01 53.67 -33.27
C GLN A 25 0.76 54.47 -32.23
N ALA A 26 2.08 54.43 -32.26
CA ALA A 26 2.92 55.29 -31.43
C ALA A 26 3.17 56.64 -32.14
N SER A 27 3.34 57.72 -31.38
CA SER A 27 3.48 59.13 -31.88
C SER A 27 4.72 59.38 -32.74
N ALA A 28 5.50 58.42 -33.11
CA ALA A 28 6.68 58.49 -33.96
C ALA A 28 6.54 57.77 -35.33
N GLY A 29 5.31 57.32 -35.70
CA GLY A 29 5.07 56.66 -36.99
C GLY A 29 5.43 55.18 -37.02
N GLU A 30 5.84 54.60 -35.92
CA GLU A 30 6.06 53.14 -35.79
C GLU A 30 4.78 52.42 -35.37
N THR A 31 4.41 51.39 -36.10
CA THR A 31 3.26 50.54 -35.79
C THR A 31 3.75 49.32 -35.02
N ILE A 32 3.39 49.21 -33.74
CA ILE A 32 3.67 48.05 -32.94
C ILE A 32 2.46 47.12 -32.95
N ILE A 33 2.61 45.91 -33.51
CA ILE A 33 1.58 44.87 -33.51
C ILE A 33 1.83 44.00 -32.28
N CYS A 34 0.99 44.12 -31.25
CA CYS A 34 0.98 43.22 -30.11
C CYS A 34 -0.01 42.08 -30.35
N ARG A 35 0.48 40.86 -30.46
CA ARG A 35 -0.36 39.67 -30.50
C ARG A 35 -0.64 39.22 -29.05
N ILE A 36 -1.88 39.33 -28.63
CA ILE A 36 -2.31 38.81 -27.32
C ILE A 36 -2.82 37.42 -27.51
N VAL A 37 -2.20 36.48 -26.82
CA VAL A 37 -2.68 35.10 -26.73
C VAL A 37 -3.93 35.08 -25.87
N HIS A 38 -5.10 35.03 -26.45
CA HIS A 38 -6.27 34.63 -25.74
C HIS A 38 -6.14 33.10 -25.45
N GLN A 39 -5.68 32.79 -24.25
CA GLN A 39 -5.91 31.46 -23.71
C GLN A 39 -7.43 31.29 -23.58
N THR A 40 -8.06 30.78 -24.63
CA THR A 40 -9.41 30.19 -24.52
C THR A 40 -9.32 29.26 -23.34
N ARG A 41 -10.04 29.56 -22.24
CA ARG A 41 -10.28 28.61 -21.15
C ARG A 41 -10.95 27.41 -21.79
N ILE A 42 -10.14 26.48 -22.31
CA ILE A 42 -10.60 25.11 -22.52
C ILE A 42 -11.06 24.71 -21.14
N SER A 43 -12.35 24.59 -20.95
CA SER A 43 -12.91 23.98 -19.74
C SER A 43 -12.33 22.59 -19.69
N LEU A 44 -11.17 22.46 -19.09
CA LEU A 44 -10.51 21.20 -18.81
C LEU A 44 -11.51 20.45 -17.94
N ARG A 45 -12.35 19.63 -18.57
CA ARG A 45 -13.26 18.74 -17.82
C ARG A 45 -12.35 17.93 -16.92
N VAL A 46 -12.39 18.25 -15.63
CA VAL A 46 -11.62 17.56 -14.59
C VAL A 46 -11.80 16.05 -14.78
N MET A 47 -10.71 15.36 -15.02
CA MET A 47 -10.72 13.90 -15.16
C MET A 47 -11.14 13.30 -13.82
N ARG A 48 -12.26 12.55 -13.79
CA ARG A 48 -12.74 11.84 -12.61
C ARG A 48 -12.57 10.35 -12.78
N ILE A 49 -11.93 9.73 -11.81
CA ILE A 49 -11.68 8.29 -11.77
C ILE A 49 -12.37 7.70 -10.55
N LEU A 50 -13.24 6.71 -10.78
CA LEU A 50 -13.83 5.89 -9.72
C LEU A 50 -12.98 4.61 -9.58
N PHE A 51 -12.44 4.39 -8.39
CA PHE A 51 -11.67 3.21 -8.04
C PHE A 51 -12.45 2.36 -7.03
N VAL A 52 -12.92 1.21 -7.44
CA VAL A 52 -13.64 0.25 -6.59
C VAL A 52 -12.64 -0.80 -6.12
N GLY A 53 -12.14 -0.60 -4.91
CA GLY A 53 -11.08 -1.40 -4.30
C GLY A 53 -11.59 -2.57 -3.44
N PRO A 54 -10.65 -3.42 -2.97
CA PRO A 54 -10.94 -4.55 -2.09
C PRO A 54 -11.50 -4.13 -0.72
N SER A 55 -12.04 -5.11 0.02
CA SER A 55 -12.63 -4.87 1.34
C SER A 55 -11.67 -5.18 2.50
N ARG A 56 -10.74 -6.12 2.31
CA ARG A 56 -9.75 -6.51 3.32
C ARG A 56 -8.54 -5.58 3.24
N ILE A 57 -7.93 -5.29 4.39
CA ILE A 57 -6.75 -4.41 4.50
C ILE A 57 -5.60 -4.90 3.62
N GLY A 58 -5.21 -6.17 3.73
CA GLY A 58 -4.11 -6.73 2.95
C GLY A 58 -4.31 -6.61 1.44
N ASP A 59 -5.49 -7.03 0.95
CA ASP A 59 -5.83 -6.91 -0.48
C ASP A 59 -5.86 -5.45 -0.94
N ALA A 60 -6.32 -4.52 -0.08
CA ALA A 60 -6.35 -3.10 -0.39
C ALA A 60 -4.95 -2.50 -0.52
N VAL A 61 -4.01 -2.90 0.35
CA VAL A 61 -2.60 -2.52 0.24
C VAL A 61 -2.01 -3.11 -1.04
N LEU A 62 -2.20 -4.41 -1.32
CA LEU A 62 -1.67 -5.05 -2.54
C LEU A 62 -2.22 -4.43 -3.83
N ALA A 63 -3.46 -3.90 -3.80
CA ALA A 63 -4.08 -3.20 -4.92
C ALA A 63 -3.69 -1.71 -5.04
N SER A 64 -3.12 -1.11 -4.00
CA SER A 64 -2.83 0.34 -3.93
C SER A 64 -1.82 0.80 -4.98
N GLY A 65 -0.95 -0.08 -5.44
CA GLY A 65 -0.02 0.19 -6.54
C GLY A 65 -0.73 0.63 -7.82
N LEU A 66 -1.88 0.06 -8.14
CA LEU A 66 -2.69 0.49 -9.29
C LEU A 66 -3.19 1.93 -9.14
N LEU A 67 -3.67 2.28 -7.95
CA LEU A 67 -4.12 3.64 -7.67
C LEU A 67 -2.95 4.62 -7.75
N ASN A 68 -1.78 4.25 -7.20
CA ASN A 68 -0.56 5.05 -7.28
C ASN A 68 -0.11 5.26 -8.74
N HIS A 69 -0.20 4.23 -9.57
CA HIS A 69 0.08 4.33 -11.01
C HIS A 69 -0.87 5.33 -11.70
N LEU A 70 -2.16 5.27 -11.40
CA LEU A 70 -3.15 6.21 -11.96
C LEU A 70 -2.92 7.65 -11.49
N ILE A 71 -2.52 7.86 -10.24
CA ILE A 71 -2.16 9.18 -9.70
C ILE A 71 -0.95 9.75 -10.45
N ALA A 72 0.08 8.93 -10.65
CA ALA A 72 1.28 9.34 -11.39
C ALA A 72 0.96 9.63 -12.88
N GLN A 73 0.11 8.83 -13.51
CA GLN A 73 -0.28 8.99 -14.91
C GLN A 73 -1.22 10.18 -15.13
N TYR A 74 -2.05 10.52 -14.14
CA TYR A 74 -3.07 11.57 -14.22
C TYR A 74 -3.03 12.47 -12.97
N PRO A 75 -2.00 13.31 -12.78
CA PRO A 75 -1.78 14.07 -11.55
C PRO A 75 -2.91 15.08 -11.26
N GLU A 76 -3.60 15.57 -12.30
CA GLU A 76 -4.74 16.50 -12.15
C GLU A 76 -6.09 15.80 -11.99
N ALA A 77 -6.12 14.47 -11.98
CA ALA A 77 -7.37 13.73 -11.83
C ALA A 77 -7.93 13.83 -10.40
N ARG A 78 -9.24 13.74 -10.32
CA ARG A 78 -9.97 13.61 -9.04
C ARG A 78 -10.38 12.17 -8.86
N PHE A 79 -10.05 11.62 -7.70
CA PHE A 79 -10.29 10.22 -7.37
C PHE A 79 -11.46 10.08 -6.40
N THR A 80 -12.39 9.19 -6.73
CA THR A 80 -13.34 8.65 -5.76
C THR A 80 -12.94 7.20 -5.50
N VAL A 81 -12.62 6.88 -4.25
CA VAL A 81 -12.24 5.53 -3.84
C VAL A 81 -13.39 4.90 -3.06
N ALA A 82 -13.85 3.73 -3.50
CA ALA A 82 -14.86 2.94 -2.82
C ALA A 82 -14.24 1.61 -2.40
N CYS A 83 -14.21 1.32 -1.09
CA CYS A 83 -13.58 0.11 -0.53
C CYS A 83 -14.29 -0.33 0.76
N GLY A 84 -13.90 -1.45 1.35
CA GLY A 84 -14.46 -1.87 2.63
C GLY A 84 -14.10 -0.93 3.78
N VAL A 85 -14.93 -0.89 4.81
CA VAL A 85 -14.78 -0.02 6.00
C VAL A 85 -13.39 -0.16 6.62
N ALA A 86 -12.91 -1.39 6.82
CA ALA A 86 -11.61 -1.66 7.42
C ALA A 86 -10.42 -1.14 6.57
N ALA A 87 -10.58 -1.07 5.25
CA ALA A 87 -9.54 -0.61 4.33
C ALA A 87 -9.59 0.90 4.06
N ALA A 88 -10.71 1.56 4.34
CA ALA A 88 -10.92 2.97 4.02
C ALA A 88 -9.83 3.91 4.58
N PRO A 89 -9.35 3.76 5.82
CA PRO A 89 -8.31 4.63 6.36
C PRO A 89 -7.03 4.66 5.50
N LEU A 90 -6.67 3.57 4.81
CA LEU A 90 -5.50 3.49 3.93
C LEU A 90 -5.52 4.52 2.79
N PHE A 91 -6.70 4.97 2.39
CA PHE A 91 -6.91 5.86 1.25
C PHE A 91 -7.22 7.31 1.64
N ALA A 92 -7.29 7.62 2.94
CA ALA A 92 -7.68 8.96 3.42
C ALA A 92 -6.71 10.07 2.98
N ALA A 93 -5.42 9.76 2.81
CA ALA A 93 -4.38 10.70 2.41
C ALA A 93 -3.98 10.57 0.92
N VAL A 94 -4.80 9.94 0.09
CA VAL A 94 -4.53 9.78 -1.35
C VAL A 94 -4.51 11.14 -2.05
N PRO A 95 -3.48 11.46 -2.84
CA PRO A 95 -3.42 12.69 -3.62
C PRO A 95 -4.59 12.79 -4.62
N GLY A 96 -5.22 13.96 -4.69
CA GLY A 96 -6.36 14.18 -5.59
C GLY A 96 -7.66 13.47 -5.15
N LEU A 97 -7.74 12.96 -3.94
CA LEU A 97 -8.95 12.35 -3.39
C LEU A 97 -10.10 13.37 -3.34
N GLU A 98 -11.20 13.10 -4.06
CA GLU A 98 -12.43 13.91 -4.03
C GLU A 98 -13.45 13.30 -3.05
N GLN A 99 -13.52 11.97 -2.98
CA GLN A 99 -14.44 11.27 -2.10
C GLN A 99 -13.90 9.89 -1.73
N LEU A 100 -14.05 9.53 -0.45
CA LEU A 100 -13.81 8.19 0.07
C LEU A 100 -15.14 7.58 0.50
N ILE A 101 -15.48 6.41 -0.04
CA ILE A 101 -16.73 5.71 0.23
C ILE A 101 -16.40 4.38 0.92
N ALA A 102 -16.61 4.33 2.22
CA ALA A 102 -16.49 3.11 3.00
C ALA A 102 -17.75 2.27 2.84
N MET A 103 -17.59 1.06 2.27
CA MET A 103 -18.71 0.15 1.99
C MET A 103 -18.80 -0.92 3.07
N GLU A 104 -19.86 -0.90 3.83
CA GLU A 104 -20.20 -1.97 4.76
C GLU A 104 -21.02 -3.05 4.05
N LYS A 105 -20.62 -4.33 4.24
CA LYS A 105 -21.34 -5.46 3.63
C LYS A 105 -22.78 -5.51 4.15
N GLN A 106 -23.76 -5.49 3.24
CA GLN A 106 -25.18 -5.53 3.57
C GLN A 106 -25.88 -6.74 2.94
N PRO A 107 -26.96 -7.22 3.56
CA PRO A 107 -27.78 -8.28 2.97
C PRO A 107 -28.26 -7.91 1.56
N ARG A 108 -28.47 -8.92 0.71
CA ARG A 108 -28.97 -8.76 -0.67
C ARG A 108 -28.15 -7.78 -1.50
N ALA A 109 -26.84 -7.68 -1.23
CA ALA A 109 -25.92 -6.79 -1.93
C ALA A 109 -26.28 -5.28 -1.84
N GLY A 110 -26.98 -4.86 -0.79
CA GLY A 110 -27.45 -3.48 -0.59
C GLY A 110 -26.36 -2.42 -0.62
N HIS A 111 -25.12 -2.77 -0.25
CA HIS A 111 -23.95 -1.89 -0.33
C HIS A 111 -23.63 -1.43 -1.77
N TRP A 112 -23.95 -2.24 -2.81
CA TRP A 112 -23.77 -1.83 -4.21
C TRP A 112 -24.80 -0.80 -4.63
N TRP A 113 -26.04 -0.91 -4.13
CA TRP A 113 -27.07 0.08 -4.34
C TRP A 113 -26.73 1.41 -3.65
N GLN A 114 -26.19 1.37 -2.45
CA GLN A 114 -25.72 2.57 -1.75
C GLN A 114 -24.54 3.23 -2.49
N LEU A 115 -23.58 2.45 -2.99
CA LEU A 115 -22.51 2.97 -3.81
C LEU A 115 -23.07 3.62 -5.07
N TRP A 116 -23.96 2.92 -5.79
CA TRP A 116 -24.54 3.46 -7.01
C TRP A 116 -25.23 4.82 -6.78
N LYS A 117 -26.03 4.99 -5.73
CA LYS A 117 -26.66 6.28 -5.39
C LYS A 117 -25.64 7.43 -5.26
N GLN A 118 -24.45 7.15 -4.75
CA GLN A 118 -23.41 8.17 -4.54
C GLN A 118 -22.63 8.50 -5.82
N VAL A 119 -22.57 7.58 -6.80
CA VAL A 119 -21.72 7.74 -7.98
C VAL A 119 -22.47 7.88 -9.31
N ALA A 120 -23.77 7.53 -9.37
CA ALA A 120 -24.54 7.49 -10.63
C ALA A 120 -24.75 8.87 -11.27
N GLY A 121 -24.91 9.93 -10.45
CA GLY A 121 -25.14 11.30 -10.94
C GLY A 121 -23.91 11.97 -11.56
N ARG A 122 -22.74 11.31 -11.56
CA ARG A 122 -21.46 11.85 -12.06
C ARG A 122 -21.08 11.19 -13.38
N ARG A 123 -20.34 11.94 -14.21
CA ARG A 123 -19.70 11.40 -15.42
C ARG A 123 -18.24 11.05 -15.09
N TRP A 124 -17.90 9.79 -15.28
CA TRP A 124 -16.56 9.25 -15.02
C TRP A 124 -15.72 9.21 -16.29
N SER A 125 -14.48 9.65 -16.21
CA SER A 125 -13.50 9.45 -17.28
C SER A 125 -13.06 7.99 -17.31
N MET A 126 -12.91 7.38 -16.14
CA MET A 126 -12.55 5.97 -15.98
C MET A 126 -13.21 5.38 -14.72
N VAL A 127 -13.63 4.13 -14.82
CA VAL A 127 -13.99 3.29 -13.66
C VAL A 127 -13.05 2.10 -13.62
N VAL A 128 -12.33 1.95 -12.50
CA VAL A 128 -11.49 0.78 -12.19
C VAL A 128 -12.21 -0.04 -11.15
N ASP A 129 -12.55 -1.27 -11.46
CA ASP A 129 -13.30 -2.15 -10.56
C ASP A 129 -12.56 -3.46 -10.33
N LEU A 130 -11.98 -3.58 -9.13
CA LEU A 130 -11.26 -4.76 -8.68
C LEU A 130 -12.18 -5.82 -8.07
N ARG A 131 -13.46 -5.50 -7.88
CA ARG A 131 -14.45 -6.40 -7.28
C ARG A 131 -15.39 -7.05 -8.27
N ARG A 132 -15.26 -6.73 -9.57
CA ARG A 132 -16.12 -7.25 -10.66
C ARG A 132 -17.60 -7.01 -10.37
N SER A 133 -17.92 -5.79 -9.92
CA SER A 133 -19.28 -5.39 -9.58
C SER A 133 -20.08 -4.98 -10.84
N VAL A 134 -21.34 -4.66 -10.63
CA VAL A 134 -22.20 -4.09 -11.68
C VAL A 134 -21.95 -2.60 -11.93
N ILE A 135 -21.25 -1.91 -11.02
CA ILE A 135 -21.06 -0.45 -11.04
C ILE A 135 -20.54 0.07 -12.38
N PRO A 136 -19.50 -0.51 -13.00
CA PRO A 136 -19.00 -0.02 -14.30
C PRO A 136 -20.06 0.01 -15.40
N TRP A 137 -21.10 -0.80 -15.27
CA TRP A 137 -22.15 -0.95 -16.29
C TRP A 137 -23.36 -0.04 -16.07
N VAL A 138 -23.55 0.44 -14.84
CA VAL A 138 -24.72 1.24 -14.42
C VAL A 138 -24.37 2.71 -14.16
N VAL A 139 -23.13 3.14 -14.44
CA VAL A 139 -22.70 4.54 -14.35
C VAL A 139 -22.22 5.04 -15.73
N VAL A 140 -22.30 6.35 -15.96
CA VAL A 140 -21.83 6.97 -17.18
C VAL A 140 -20.32 7.08 -17.14
N THR A 141 -19.61 6.29 -17.95
CA THR A 141 -18.13 6.29 -18.00
C THR A 141 -17.61 6.17 -19.44
N ARG A 142 -16.44 6.74 -19.71
CA ARG A 142 -15.74 6.63 -20.99
C ARG A 142 -14.91 5.35 -21.09
N ARG A 143 -14.26 4.95 -19.99
CA ARG A 143 -13.38 3.78 -19.95
C ARG A 143 -13.73 2.90 -18.74
N ARG A 144 -13.73 1.60 -18.96
CA ARG A 144 -13.93 0.58 -17.93
C ARG A 144 -12.68 -0.28 -17.85
N ALA A 145 -12.15 -0.47 -16.65
CA ALA A 145 -11.10 -1.40 -16.34
C ALA A 145 -11.64 -2.32 -15.20
N ILE A 146 -11.97 -3.54 -15.57
CA ILE A 146 -12.59 -4.51 -14.65
C ILE A 146 -11.61 -5.65 -14.45
N ALA A 147 -11.41 -6.07 -13.21
CA ALA A 147 -10.53 -7.18 -12.87
C ALA A 147 -10.93 -8.44 -13.64
N PRO A 148 -9.98 -9.14 -14.27
CA PRO A 148 -10.26 -10.39 -14.94
C PRO A 148 -10.73 -11.46 -13.95
N PRO A 149 -11.34 -12.56 -14.41
CA PRO A 149 -11.58 -13.74 -13.59
C PRO A 149 -10.28 -14.23 -12.93
N SER A 150 -10.40 -14.84 -11.75
CA SER A 150 -9.25 -15.47 -11.10
C SER A 150 -8.62 -16.50 -12.04
N SER A 151 -7.31 -16.43 -12.18
CA SER A 151 -6.53 -17.44 -12.90
C SER A 151 -6.59 -18.77 -12.15
N GLN A 152 -6.56 -19.89 -12.86
CA GLN A 152 -6.38 -21.22 -12.25
C GLN A 152 -4.95 -21.39 -11.71
N ASN A 153 -3.99 -20.63 -12.24
CA ASN A 153 -2.62 -20.63 -11.77
C ASN A 153 -2.48 -19.74 -10.54
N VAL A 154 -1.75 -20.22 -9.56
CA VAL A 154 -1.38 -19.42 -8.39
C VAL A 154 -0.45 -18.30 -8.86
N GLU A 155 -0.90 -17.07 -8.66
CA GLU A 155 -0.20 -15.85 -9.07
C GLU A 155 -0.25 -14.85 -7.92
N HIS A 156 0.81 -14.08 -7.74
CA HIS A 156 0.84 -13.06 -6.70
C HIS A 156 -0.28 -12.02 -6.88
N ALA A 157 -0.92 -11.63 -5.77
CA ALA A 157 -2.10 -10.76 -5.80
C ALA A 157 -1.82 -9.41 -6.46
N VAL A 158 -0.62 -8.83 -6.29
CA VAL A 158 -0.20 -7.58 -6.98
C VAL A 158 -0.25 -7.74 -8.49
N VAL A 159 0.27 -8.86 -9.03
CA VAL A 159 0.25 -9.16 -10.47
C VAL A 159 -1.18 -9.35 -10.95
N SER A 160 -1.99 -10.09 -10.19
CA SER A 160 -3.40 -10.32 -10.49
C SER A 160 -4.18 -9.00 -10.56
N PHE A 161 -3.99 -8.08 -9.61
CA PHE A 161 -4.60 -6.74 -9.67
C PHE A 161 -4.08 -5.92 -10.86
N ALA A 162 -2.78 -5.99 -11.15
CA ALA A 162 -2.16 -5.24 -12.25
C ALA A 162 -2.74 -5.60 -13.63
N ARG A 163 -3.23 -6.83 -13.82
CA ARG A 163 -3.94 -7.27 -15.04
C ARG A 163 -5.15 -6.39 -15.36
N THR A 164 -5.79 -5.78 -14.36
CA THR A 164 -6.94 -4.89 -14.57
C THR A 164 -6.62 -3.71 -15.49
N LEU A 165 -5.36 -3.26 -15.49
CA LEU A 165 -4.87 -2.18 -16.36
C LEU A 165 -3.88 -2.66 -17.43
N GLY A 166 -3.66 -3.98 -17.55
CA GLY A 166 -2.68 -4.55 -18.49
C GLY A 166 -1.22 -4.37 -18.04
N LEU A 167 -0.97 -4.18 -16.74
CA LEU A 167 0.34 -3.89 -16.16
C LEU A 167 1.03 -5.12 -15.54
N ASN A 168 0.56 -6.33 -15.87
CA ASN A 168 1.05 -7.56 -15.24
C ASN A 168 2.52 -7.91 -15.57
N ALA A 169 3.08 -7.36 -16.64
CA ALA A 169 4.49 -7.54 -16.98
C ALA A 169 5.43 -6.68 -16.11
N ALA A 170 4.95 -5.53 -15.63
CA ALA A 170 5.65 -4.63 -14.72
C ALA A 170 4.65 -4.10 -13.67
N PRO A 171 4.27 -4.92 -12.69
CA PRO A 171 3.24 -4.56 -11.72
C PRO A 171 3.68 -3.39 -10.86
N PRO A 172 2.86 -2.35 -10.69
CA PRO A 172 3.21 -1.22 -9.84
C PRO A 172 3.23 -1.64 -8.36
N SER A 173 4.29 -1.25 -7.65
CA SER A 173 4.47 -1.58 -6.24
C SER A 173 3.38 -0.96 -5.35
N PRO A 174 2.87 -1.69 -4.37
CA PRO A 174 1.96 -1.18 -3.35
C PRO A 174 2.50 0.07 -2.66
N ARG A 175 1.59 0.96 -2.27
CA ARG A 175 1.91 2.18 -1.54
C ARG A 175 0.83 2.51 -0.52
N VAL A 176 1.24 2.98 0.65
CA VAL A 176 0.36 3.57 1.67
C VAL A 176 0.67 5.07 1.78
N TRP A 177 -0.37 5.89 1.87
CA TRP A 177 -0.24 7.35 1.96
C TRP A 177 -0.46 7.80 3.41
N SER A 178 0.48 8.58 3.92
CA SER A 178 0.41 9.22 5.23
C SER A 178 0.43 10.73 5.05
N GLY A 179 -0.53 11.41 5.65
CA GLY A 179 -0.59 12.88 5.67
C GLY A 179 0.33 13.49 6.75
N PRO A 180 0.48 14.83 6.77
CA PRO A 180 1.38 15.52 7.72
C PRO A 180 1.11 15.22 9.19
N SER A 181 -0.17 15.04 9.58
CA SER A 181 -0.56 14.67 10.94
C SER A 181 -0.05 13.28 11.34
N HIS A 182 -0.17 12.30 10.44
CA HIS A 182 0.30 10.93 10.67
C HIS A 182 1.84 10.90 10.82
N LEU A 183 2.55 11.63 9.96
CA LEU A 183 4.01 11.76 10.03
C LEU A 183 4.47 12.41 11.34
N LYS A 184 3.77 13.45 11.80
CA LYS A 184 4.05 14.11 13.09
C LYS A 184 3.82 13.15 14.27
N SER A 185 2.69 12.43 14.28
CA SER A 185 2.40 11.43 15.32
C SER A 185 3.45 10.33 15.34
N ALA A 186 3.84 9.82 14.17
CA ALA A 186 4.88 8.79 14.06
C ALA A 186 6.24 9.27 14.59
N ALA A 187 6.61 10.54 14.36
CA ALA A 187 7.86 11.10 14.88
C ALA A 187 7.89 11.16 16.41
N THR A 188 6.74 11.33 17.04
CA THR A 188 6.61 11.30 18.51
C THR A 188 6.61 9.86 19.05
N LEU A 189 5.88 8.95 18.40
CA LEU A 189 5.71 7.57 18.87
C LEU A 189 6.95 6.71 18.63
N VAL A 190 7.62 6.93 17.51
CA VAL A 190 8.85 6.21 17.13
C VAL A 190 9.95 7.27 16.88
N PRO A 191 10.58 7.80 17.93
CA PRO A 191 11.68 8.75 17.78
C PRO A 191 12.88 8.08 17.11
N GLY A 192 13.68 8.86 16.36
CA GLY A 192 14.77 8.35 15.53
C GLY A 192 16.12 8.23 16.25
N ASP A 193 16.13 8.13 17.57
CA ASP A 193 17.30 8.11 18.43
C ASP A 193 17.99 6.74 18.52
N SER A 194 17.26 5.68 18.21
CA SER A 194 17.77 4.30 18.22
C SER A 194 17.08 3.44 17.17
N PRO A 195 17.71 2.35 16.69
CA PRO A 195 17.05 1.40 15.81
C PRO A 195 15.81 0.79 16.45
N VAL A 196 14.75 0.59 15.66
CA VAL A 196 13.50 0.00 16.14
C VAL A 196 13.19 -1.26 15.32
N LEU A 197 13.00 -2.38 16.00
CA LEU A 197 12.45 -3.62 15.45
C LEU A 197 10.93 -3.58 15.61
N ALA A 198 10.22 -3.61 14.47
CA ALA A 198 8.75 -3.68 14.46
C ALA A 198 8.28 -5.13 14.49
N ILE A 199 7.31 -5.44 15.34
CA ILE A 199 6.73 -6.77 15.49
C ILE A 199 5.22 -6.69 15.23
N GLY A 200 4.74 -7.55 14.30
CA GLY A 200 3.32 -7.76 14.01
C GLY A 200 2.89 -9.16 14.44
N PRO A 201 2.65 -9.40 15.75
CA PRO A 201 2.44 -10.74 16.27
C PRO A 201 1.02 -11.26 16.06
N THR A 202 0.14 -10.44 15.48
CA THR A 202 -1.28 -10.72 15.37
C THR A 202 -1.69 -11.05 13.94
N ALA A 203 -2.79 -11.75 13.79
CA ALA A 203 -3.47 -11.97 12.53
C ALA A 203 -4.99 -12.08 12.78
N ASN A 204 -5.78 -11.89 11.74
CA ASN A 204 -7.25 -11.97 11.81
C ASN A 204 -7.79 -13.40 12.05
N TRP A 205 -6.93 -14.36 12.19
CA TRP A 205 -7.27 -15.76 12.45
C TRP A 205 -6.16 -16.43 13.27
N ALA A 206 -6.56 -17.09 14.36
CA ALA A 206 -5.65 -17.75 15.29
C ALA A 206 -4.70 -18.76 14.62
N GLY A 207 -5.16 -19.47 13.60
CA GLY A 207 -4.34 -20.43 12.84
C GLY A 207 -3.09 -19.81 12.19
N LYS A 208 -3.09 -18.50 11.93
CA LYS A 208 -1.95 -17.78 11.36
C LYS A 208 -1.06 -17.10 12.40
N THR A 209 -1.39 -17.21 13.68
CA THR A 209 -0.69 -16.51 14.76
C THR A 209 0.45 -17.37 15.29
N TRP A 210 1.68 -16.94 15.10
CA TRP A 210 2.85 -17.58 15.68
C TRP A 210 2.90 -17.28 17.18
N ARG A 211 3.42 -18.20 17.99
CA ARG A 211 3.38 -18.11 19.45
C ARG A 211 4.21 -16.93 19.99
N ALA A 212 3.70 -16.26 21.01
CA ALA A 212 4.34 -15.09 21.63
C ALA A 212 5.75 -15.42 22.15
N GLU A 213 5.93 -16.59 22.76
CA GLU A 213 7.22 -17.04 23.33
C GLU A 213 8.30 -17.14 22.24
N ARG A 214 7.91 -17.54 21.04
CA ARG A 214 8.83 -17.64 19.90
C ARG A 214 9.20 -16.27 19.32
N PHE A 215 8.24 -15.33 19.30
CA PHE A 215 8.55 -13.94 18.99
C PHE A 215 9.53 -13.36 19.99
N LEU A 216 9.35 -13.62 21.28
CA LEU A 216 10.27 -13.17 22.35
C LEU A 216 11.68 -13.73 22.18
N ASP A 217 11.82 -15.02 21.85
CA ASP A 217 13.13 -15.63 21.59
C ASP A 217 13.81 -14.96 20.38
N VAL A 218 13.09 -14.74 19.27
CA VAL A 218 13.61 -14.01 18.09
C VAL A 218 14.02 -12.59 18.46
N ILE A 219 13.19 -11.85 19.19
CA ILE A 219 13.48 -10.49 19.64
C ILE A 219 14.77 -10.46 20.48
N GLN A 220 14.88 -11.35 21.46
CA GLN A 220 16.04 -11.44 22.34
C GLN A 220 17.32 -11.66 21.53
N ARG A 221 17.34 -12.64 20.63
CA ARG A 221 18.54 -12.98 19.82
C ARG A 221 18.90 -11.87 18.82
N ILE A 222 17.92 -11.26 18.15
CA ILE A 222 18.18 -10.14 17.21
C ILE A 222 18.75 -8.93 17.94
N THR A 223 18.31 -8.66 19.17
CA THR A 223 18.67 -7.44 19.91
C THR A 223 19.71 -7.67 21.01
N ALA A 224 20.33 -8.87 21.08
CA ALA A 224 21.36 -9.22 22.04
C ALA A 224 22.55 -8.26 22.00
N GLN A 225 22.99 -7.80 23.18
CA GLN A 225 24.12 -6.87 23.37
C GLN A 225 25.34 -7.52 24.01
N THR A 226 25.19 -8.70 24.62
CA THR A 226 26.18 -9.28 25.52
C THR A 226 27.42 -9.74 24.79
N PRO A 227 28.64 -9.35 25.19
CA PRO A 227 29.89 -9.93 24.71
C PRO A 227 29.99 -11.41 25.17
N GLY A 228 30.07 -12.34 24.21
CA GLY A 228 30.20 -13.78 24.47
C GLY A 228 29.04 -14.64 23.97
N GLU A 229 27.85 -14.07 23.75
CA GLU A 229 26.80 -14.63 22.92
C GLU A 229 26.93 -14.09 21.49
N GLU A 230 26.42 -14.79 20.50
CA GLU A 230 26.37 -14.24 19.13
C GLU A 230 25.64 -12.90 19.18
N LYS A 231 26.37 -11.81 18.93
CA LYS A 231 25.84 -10.45 18.92
C LYS A 231 24.71 -10.37 17.90
N GLY A 232 23.53 -9.97 18.33
CA GLY A 232 22.40 -9.74 17.43
C GLY A 232 22.73 -8.67 16.38
N PHE A 233 22.07 -8.73 15.22
CA PHE A 233 22.33 -7.75 14.15
C PHE A 233 21.65 -6.38 14.39
N MET A 234 20.81 -6.27 15.42
CA MET A 234 20.21 -5.01 15.88
C MET A 234 20.40 -4.82 17.41
N PRO A 235 21.64 -4.78 17.91
CA PRO A 235 21.91 -4.77 19.33
C PRO A 235 21.27 -3.55 20.02
N GLY A 236 20.52 -3.79 21.09
CA GLY A 236 19.86 -2.75 21.87
C GLY A 236 18.68 -2.06 21.19
N ALA A 237 18.20 -2.55 20.07
CA ALA A 237 17.04 -1.98 19.41
C ALA A 237 15.81 -1.94 20.32
N ARG A 238 15.01 -0.88 20.22
CA ARG A 238 13.68 -0.82 20.80
C ARG A 238 12.71 -1.68 19.98
N ILE A 239 11.62 -2.09 20.62
CA ILE A 239 10.64 -2.99 20.01
C ILE A 239 9.32 -2.26 19.87
N ALA A 240 8.85 -2.05 18.65
CA ALA A 240 7.52 -1.52 18.39
C ALA A 240 6.54 -2.66 18.11
N VAL A 241 5.56 -2.86 18.98
CA VAL A 241 4.54 -3.91 18.85
C VAL A 241 3.29 -3.31 18.22
N PHE A 242 2.90 -3.86 17.07
CA PHE A 242 1.73 -3.40 16.31
C PHE A 242 0.62 -4.44 16.33
N GLY A 243 -0.63 -3.96 16.30
CA GLY A 243 -1.83 -4.79 16.22
C GLY A 243 -3.09 -3.93 16.26
N ALA A 244 -4.23 -4.50 15.91
CA ALA A 244 -5.52 -3.86 16.12
C ALA A 244 -5.93 -3.89 17.60
N ALA A 245 -6.79 -2.99 18.03
CA ALA A 245 -7.29 -2.96 19.42
C ALA A 245 -7.96 -4.28 19.84
N SER A 246 -8.67 -4.92 18.92
CA SER A 246 -9.32 -6.23 19.13
C SER A 246 -8.33 -7.40 19.25
N GLU A 247 -7.06 -7.19 18.92
CA GLU A 247 -6.00 -8.21 18.93
C GLU A 247 -5.06 -8.06 20.13
N ARG A 248 -5.38 -7.13 21.07
CA ARG A 248 -4.54 -6.82 22.22
C ARG A 248 -4.18 -8.04 23.07
N GLU A 249 -5.15 -8.92 23.33
CA GLU A 249 -4.91 -10.14 24.13
C GLU A 249 -3.83 -11.04 23.55
N ILE A 250 -3.71 -11.08 22.23
CA ILE A 250 -2.68 -11.87 21.53
C ILE A 250 -1.30 -11.22 21.66
N ALA A 251 -1.23 -9.90 21.62
CA ALA A 251 0.02 -9.15 21.69
C ALA A 251 0.51 -8.93 23.15
N GLN A 252 -0.40 -8.96 24.12
CA GLN A 252 -0.11 -8.61 25.52
C GLN A 252 1.04 -9.41 26.12
N PRO A 253 1.18 -10.74 25.92
CA PRO A 253 2.30 -11.49 26.47
C PRO A 253 3.68 -11.00 26.00
N ILE A 254 3.75 -10.43 24.77
CA ILE A 254 5.00 -9.85 24.25
C ILE A 254 5.25 -8.50 24.93
N ILE A 255 4.22 -7.68 25.05
CA ILE A 255 4.33 -6.35 25.67
C ILE A 255 4.77 -6.48 27.14
N ASP A 256 4.14 -7.37 27.92
CA ASP A 256 4.44 -7.57 29.34
C ASP A 256 5.84 -8.15 29.60
N ALA A 257 6.42 -8.88 28.64
CA ALA A 257 7.75 -9.47 28.77
C ALA A 257 8.88 -8.50 28.38
N LEU A 258 8.57 -7.36 27.75
CA LEU A 258 9.56 -6.38 27.34
C LEU A 258 9.77 -5.30 28.41
N PRO A 259 11.02 -4.83 28.65
CA PRO A 259 11.25 -3.67 29.50
C PRO A 259 10.55 -2.41 28.99
N ASP A 260 9.97 -1.60 29.87
CA ASP A 260 9.20 -0.41 29.53
C ASP A 260 9.98 0.60 28.66
N ASP A 261 11.26 0.78 28.93
CA ASP A 261 12.15 1.69 28.19
C ASP A 261 12.47 1.18 26.77
N ARG A 262 12.26 -0.10 26.50
CA ARG A 262 12.49 -0.73 25.20
C ARG A 262 11.21 -1.01 24.43
N CYS A 263 10.06 -1.05 25.08
CA CYS A 263 8.77 -1.33 24.45
C CYS A 263 8.12 -0.06 23.91
N ILE A 264 7.65 -0.10 22.67
CA ILE A 264 6.77 0.90 22.05
C ILE A 264 5.46 0.18 21.74
N ASP A 265 4.50 0.28 22.64
CA ASP A 265 3.18 -0.33 22.45
C ASP A 265 2.32 0.54 21.52
N LEU A 266 2.08 0.03 20.32
CA LEU A 266 1.23 0.65 19.29
C LEU A 266 -0.05 -0.14 19.02
N VAL A 267 -0.34 -1.18 19.81
CA VAL A 267 -1.53 -2.04 19.63
C VAL A 267 -2.79 -1.26 19.94
N GLY A 268 -3.62 -1.00 18.90
CA GLY A 268 -4.84 -0.22 19.01
C GLY A 268 -4.64 1.28 19.29
N GLN A 269 -3.40 1.77 19.25
CA GLN A 269 -3.06 3.17 19.53
C GLN A 269 -2.97 4.03 18.28
N VAL A 270 -2.88 3.43 17.10
CA VAL A 270 -2.65 4.11 15.83
C VAL A 270 -3.61 3.61 14.75
N ASP A 271 -4.04 4.51 13.89
CA ASP A 271 -4.72 4.15 12.65
C ASP A 271 -3.74 3.63 11.59
N LEU A 272 -4.25 3.04 10.50
CA LEU A 272 -3.43 2.42 9.48
C LEU A 272 -2.43 3.39 8.80
N PRO A 273 -2.79 4.65 8.45
CA PRO A 273 -1.82 5.61 7.92
C PRO A 273 -0.74 6.01 8.91
N THR A 274 -1.06 6.12 10.20
CA THR A 274 -0.08 6.40 11.26
C THR A 274 0.81 5.18 11.49
N ALA A 275 0.26 3.96 11.49
CA ALA A 275 1.04 2.72 11.56
C ALA A 275 2.05 2.64 10.40
N ALA A 276 1.63 2.96 9.16
CA ALA A 276 2.53 3.03 8.01
C ALA A 276 3.65 4.06 8.22
N ALA A 277 3.33 5.24 8.75
CA ALA A 277 4.32 6.28 9.07
C ALA A 277 5.28 5.85 10.19
N CYS A 278 4.80 5.12 11.22
CA CYS A 278 5.66 4.53 12.25
C CYS A 278 6.59 3.46 11.68
N LEU A 279 6.07 2.59 10.81
CA LEU A 279 6.86 1.55 10.14
C LEU A 279 7.98 2.12 9.27
N GLN A 280 7.78 3.25 8.60
CA GLN A 280 8.83 3.96 7.86
C GLN A 280 10.01 4.40 8.74
N ARG A 281 9.81 4.50 10.05
CA ARG A 281 10.82 4.86 11.04
C ARG A 281 11.47 3.65 11.72
N CYS A 282 10.96 2.45 11.45
CA CYS A 282 11.54 1.20 11.94
C CYS A 282 12.67 0.71 11.03
N ALA A 283 13.63 0.01 11.60
CA ALA A 283 14.76 -0.52 10.86
C ALA A 283 14.47 -1.90 10.25
N PHE A 284 13.56 -2.67 10.85
CA PHE A 284 13.16 -4.00 10.40
C PHE A 284 11.77 -4.35 10.90
N TYR A 285 11.06 -5.21 10.18
CA TYR A 285 9.74 -5.72 10.55
C TYR A 285 9.70 -7.25 10.48
N ILE A 286 9.12 -7.88 11.50
CA ILE A 286 8.78 -9.31 11.52
C ILE A 286 7.33 -9.46 11.95
N GLY A 287 6.54 -10.24 11.21
CA GLY A 287 5.15 -10.48 11.60
C GLY A 287 4.44 -11.55 10.80
N ASN A 288 3.30 -11.96 11.30
CA ASN A 288 2.45 -12.96 10.67
C ASN A 288 1.89 -12.46 9.34
N ASP A 289 1.45 -13.38 8.46
CA ASP A 289 0.67 -13.06 7.25
C ASP A 289 -0.62 -12.33 7.61
N SER A 290 -0.55 -11.01 7.56
CA SER A 290 -1.64 -10.10 7.95
C SER A 290 -1.61 -8.81 7.10
N GLY A 291 -2.65 -7.99 7.22
CA GLY A 291 -2.70 -6.68 6.57
C GLY A 291 -1.53 -5.77 6.97
N LEU A 292 -1.06 -5.88 8.21
CA LEU A 292 0.06 -5.11 8.75
C LEU A 292 1.39 -5.45 8.05
N MET A 293 1.65 -6.73 7.76
CA MET A 293 2.82 -7.16 7.00
C MET A 293 2.87 -6.48 5.62
N HIS A 294 1.74 -6.40 4.93
CA HIS A 294 1.66 -5.71 3.63
C HIS A 294 1.85 -4.20 3.77
N ILE A 295 1.35 -3.58 4.85
CA ILE A 295 1.61 -2.16 5.16
C ILE A 295 3.11 -1.94 5.40
N ALA A 296 3.78 -2.82 6.15
CA ALA A 296 5.21 -2.75 6.40
C ALA A 296 6.00 -2.80 5.08
N ALA A 297 5.74 -3.78 4.24
CA ALA A 297 6.37 -3.89 2.93
C ALA A 297 6.12 -2.65 2.05
N ALA A 298 4.87 -2.16 1.99
CA ALA A 298 4.50 -0.98 1.21
C ALA A 298 5.06 0.34 1.79
N SER A 299 5.48 0.35 3.06
CA SER A 299 6.15 1.47 3.73
C SER A 299 7.66 1.50 3.47
N GLY A 300 8.22 0.44 2.85
CA GLY A 300 9.64 0.36 2.48
C GLY A 300 10.57 -0.14 3.60
N VAL A 301 10.04 -0.49 4.79
CA VAL A 301 10.83 -1.14 5.82
C VAL A 301 11.16 -2.57 5.39
N PRO A 302 12.38 -3.08 5.61
CA PRO A 302 12.69 -4.49 5.39
C PRO A 302 11.71 -5.37 6.17
N ALA A 303 10.94 -6.22 5.46
CA ALA A 303 9.81 -6.92 6.05
C ALA A 303 9.93 -8.45 5.83
N LEU A 304 9.95 -9.17 6.95
CA LEU A 304 9.88 -10.63 6.99
C LEU A 304 8.47 -11.09 7.35
N GLY A 305 7.81 -11.78 6.44
CA GLY A 305 6.49 -12.38 6.64
C GLY A 305 6.58 -13.83 7.11
N LEU A 306 5.79 -14.18 8.16
CA LEU A 306 5.69 -15.54 8.71
C LEU A 306 4.43 -16.20 8.18
N PHE A 307 4.59 -17.35 7.51
CA PHE A 307 3.53 -18.06 6.82
C PHE A 307 3.28 -19.46 7.40
N GLY A 308 2.02 -19.84 7.45
CA GLY A 308 1.55 -21.17 7.79
C GLY A 308 0.43 -21.60 6.84
N PRO A 309 -0.84 -21.53 7.28
CA PRO A 309 -2.00 -21.92 6.50
C PRO A 309 -2.41 -20.88 5.43
N SER A 310 -1.45 -20.40 4.68
CA SER A 310 -1.65 -19.46 3.55
C SER A 310 -0.55 -19.65 2.50
N LEU A 311 -0.80 -19.17 1.29
CA LEU A 311 0.09 -19.32 0.14
C LEU A 311 1.00 -18.10 -0.01
N PRO A 312 2.31 -18.21 0.28
CA PRO A 312 3.25 -17.13 0.07
C PRO A 312 3.31 -16.69 -1.41
N GLU A 313 3.18 -17.63 -2.34
CA GLU A 313 3.17 -17.37 -3.79
C GLU A 313 2.10 -16.35 -4.18
N ARG A 314 1.03 -16.25 -3.37
CA ARG A 314 -0.07 -15.31 -3.58
C ARG A 314 0.03 -14.06 -2.70
N TYR A 315 0.50 -14.20 -1.47
CA TYR A 315 0.39 -13.17 -0.43
C TYR A 315 1.71 -12.81 0.25
N ALA A 316 2.88 -13.23 -0.28
CA ALA A 316 4.15 -12.76 0.27
C ALA A 316 4.20 -11.21 0.32
N PRO A 317 4.97 -10.60 1.23
CA PRO A 317 5.21 -9.18 1.20
C PRO A 317 5.86 -8.79 -0.12
N TRP A 318 5.37 -7.73 -0.77
CA TRP A 318 5.81 -7.30 -2.09
C TRP A 318 6.87 -6.21 -2.02
N GLY A 319 8.02 -6.43 -2.63
CA GLY A 319 9.11 -5.45 -2.73
C GLY A 319 10.49 -6.12 -2.75
N LEU A 320 11.53 -5.34 -3.04
CA LEU A 320 12.91 -5.84 -3.08
C LEU A 320 13.42 -6.18 -1.66
N ASN A 321 13.07 -5.33 -0.67
CA ASN A 321 13.49 -5.50 0.71
C ASN A 321 12.49 -6.35 1.50
N THR A 322 12.04 -7.47 0.93
CA THR A 322 11.10 -8.36 1.59
C THR A 322 11.56 -9.81 1.53
N ALA A 323 11.14 -10.58 2.52
CA ALA A 323 11.31 -12.02 2.56
C ALA A 323 10.12 -12.67 3.26
N TRP A 324 10.02 -13.97 3.12
CA TRP A 324 9.06 -14.78 3.85
C TRP A 324 9.69 -16.10 4.26
N VAL A 325 9.17 -16.65 5.32
CA VAL A 325 9.46 -18.00 5.80
C VAL A 325 8.16 -18.68 6.19
N ARG A 326 8.07 -19.98 5.97
CA ARG A 326 6.83 -20.72 6.25
C ARG A 326 7.08 -21.94 7.10
N THR A 327 5.99 -22.44 7.65
CA THR A 327 5.92 -23.75 8.31
C THR A 327 6.45 -24.84 7.39
N ARG A 328 7.06 -25.88 8.00
CA ARG A 328 7.52 -27.07 7.27
C ARG A 328 6.36 -27.88 6.71
N LYS A 329 5.20 -27.86 7.40
CA LYS A 329 3.97 -28.46 6.90
C LYS A 329 3.39 -27.64 5.76
N SER A 330 2.94 -28.33 4.72
CA SER A 330 2.25 -27.71 3.58
C SER A 330 0.85 -27.20 3.98
N LEU A 331 0.26 -26.37 3.11
CA LEU A 331 -1.10 -25.88 3.32
C LEU A 331 -2.12 -27.05 3.46
N SER A 332 -2.01 -28.07 2.60
CA SER A 332 -2.90 -29.25 2.64
C SER A 332 -2.75 -30.02 3.93
N GLU A 333 -1.54 -30.22 4.45
CA GLU A 333 -1.31 -30.87 5.74
C GLU A 333 -1.85 -30.07 6.93
N LEU A 334 -1.99 -28.76 6.79
CA LEU A 334 -2.47 -27.89 7.86
C LEU A 334 -4.00 -27.75 7.89
N VAL A 335 -4.67 -27.68 6.72
CA VAL A 335 -6.09 -27.32 6.63
C VAL A 335 -6.98 -28.33 5.90
N GLU A 336 -6.41 -29.29 5.16
CA GLU A 336 -7.19 -30.31 4.43
C GLU A 336 -7.29 -31.62 5.23
N THR A 337 -7.32 -31.53 6.57
CA THR A 337 -7.47 -32.70 7.44
C THR A 337 -8.93 -33.02 7.66
N PRO A 338 -9.31 -34.33 7.79
CA PRO A 338 -10.66 -34.71 8.17
C PRO A 338 -11.07 -34.03 9.48
N ASN A 339 -12.28 -33.47 9.52
CA ASN A 339 -12.83 -32.70 10.66
C ASN A 339 -12.09 -31.40 11.00
N TYR A 340 -11.43 -30.80 10.03
CA TYR A 340 -10.83 -29.48 10.21
C TYR A 340 -11.92 -28.45 10.56
N ASP A 341 -11.79 -27.80 11.72
CA ASP A 341 -12.67 -26.72 12.17
C ASP A 341 -11.89 -25.40 12.19
N TYR A 342 -12.26 -24.48 11.31
CA TYR A 342 -11.62 -23.19 11.17
C TYR A 342 -11.72 -22.34 12.46
N ASP A 343 -12.86 -22.40 13.15
CA ASP A 343 -13.15 -21.54 14.31
C ASP A 343 -12.57 -22.13 15.63
N ALA A 344 -12.46 -23.45 15.72
CA ALA A 344 -11.93 -24.13 16.90
C ALA A 344 -10.41 -24.39 16.82
N THR A 345 -9.77 -24.09 15.69
CA THR A 345 -8.35 -24.36 15.49
C THR A 345 -7.47 -23.32 16.19
N GLY A 346 -6.57 -23.77 17.05
CA GLY A 346 -5.48 -22.96 17.60
C GLY A 346 -4.44 -22.60 16.54
N THR A 347 -3.24 -22.24 16.95
CA THR A 347 -2.16 -21.92 15.99
C THR A 347 -1.78 -23.12 15.12
N LEU A 348 -1.62 -22.89 13.83
CA LEU A 348 -1.08 -23.84 12.85
C LEU A 348 0.39 -23.54 12.52
N MET A 349 1.02 -22.60 13.24
CA MET A 349 2.38 -22.09 13.00
C MET A 349 3.45 -22.91 13.75
N ASP A 350 3.11 -23.94 14.49
CA ASP A 350 4.03 -24.67 15.40
C ASP A 350 5.21 -25.35 14.70
N SER A 351 5.10 -25.68 13.42
CA SER A 351 6.22 -26.27 12.68
C SER A 351 7.20 -25.24 12.08
N LEU A 352 6.96 -23.94 12.29
CA LEU A 352 7.91 -22.86 11.99
C LEU A 352 8.84 -22.67 13.19
N SER A 353 10.13 -22.98 13.06
CA SER A 353 11.10 -22.84 14.14
C SER A 353 11.62 -21.40 14.29
N VAL A 354 12.16 -21.08 15.46
CA VAL A 354 12.85 -19.81 15.72
C VAL A 354 14.08 -19.69 14.84
N GLU A 355 14.83 -20.78 14.66
CA GLU A 355 16.03 -20.85 13.85
C GLU A 355 15.74 -20.51 12.38
N ASP A 356 14.67 -21.03 11.80
CA ASP A 356 14.26 -20.74 10.41
C ASP A 356 13.94 -19.23 10.26
N VAL A 357 13.30 -18.62 11.27
CA VAL A 357 12.97 -17.18 11.27
C VAL A 357 14.23 -16.33 11.41
N LEU A 358 15.13 -16.68 12.31
CA LEU A 358 16.40 -15.96 12.52
C LEU A 358 17.29 -16.00 11.29
N LEU A 359 17.40 -17.15 10.65
CA LEU A 359 18.16 -17.30 9.40
C LEU A 359 17.59 -16.38 8.32
N ALA A 360 16.29 -16.43 8.08
CA ALA A 360 15.62 -15.61 7.08
C ALA A 360 15.73 -14.09 7.40
N ALA A 361 15.66 -13.72 8.68
CA ALA A 361 15.81 -12.34 9.13
C ALA A 361 17.24 -11.83 8.91
N HIS A 362 18.24 -12.64 9.24
CA HIS A 362 19.65 -12.32 9.04
C HIS A 362 19.97 -12.16 7.53
N ASP A 363 19.52 -13.08 6.68
CA ASP A 363 19.72 -13.00 5.24
C ASP A 363 19.09 -11.76 4.63
N LEU A 364 17.89 -11.38 5.07
CA LEU A 364 17.24 -10.16 4.63
C LEU A 364 17.99 -8.91 5.10
N TRP A 365 18.48 -8.91 6.33
CA TRP A 365 19.27 -7.81 6.88
C TRP A 365 20.59 -7.61 6.13
N GLN A 366 21.32 -8.68 5.80
CA GLN A 366 22.58 -8.63 5.06
C GLN A 366 22.40 -8.09 3.64
N ARG A 367 21.34 -8.48 2.94
CA ARG A 367 21.00 -7.94 1.61
C ARG A 367 20.82 -6.43 1.65
N ARG A 368 20.12 -5.90 2.67
CA ARG A 368 19.95 -4.47 2.85
C ARG A 368 21.26 -3.72 3.03
N VAL A 369 22.17 -4.26 3.83
CA VAL A 369 23.47 -3.62 4.12
C VAL A 369 24.33 -3.56 2.85
N SER A 370 24.30 -4.61 2.02
CA SER A 370 25.06 -4.67 0.76
C SER A 370 24.49 -3.75 -0.34
N GLU A 371 23.18 -3.44 -0.34
CA GLU A 371 22.56 -2.55 -1.32
C GLU A 371 22.61 -1.06 -0.89
N GLY A 372 22.87 -0.76 0.38
CA GLY A 372 22.98 0.59 0.92
C GLY A 372 24.40 1.13 1.06
N ALA A 373 25.38 0.31 0.73
CA ALA A 373 26.80 0.65 0.67
C ALA A 373 27.23 0.94 -0.79
#